data_4c64c9b2a67aeef99444088b581530c9
#
_entry.id   4c64c9b2a67aeef99444088b581530c9
#
_cell.length_a   1.000
_cell.length_b   1.000
_cell.length_c   1.000
_cell.angle_alpha   90.00
_cell.angle_beta   90.00
_cell.angle_gamma   90.00
#
_symmetry.space_group_name_H-M   'P 1'
#
loop_
_entity.id
_entity.type
_entity.pdbx_description
1 polymer ?
#
loop_
_entity_poly.entity_id
_entity_poly.type
_entity_poly.pdbx_seq_one_letter_code
_entity_poly.pdbx_strand_id
1 'polypeptide(L)'
;MSFVDASAIVAIINEEPGFEEIEKRLNDTNARFYITSLVRFEAVMAISRIHITAANGKIDRTKVIAAAREVVDDFIQALEAKEIAVDAAIGNRALDAAAEYGKVAGHPAALNFGDCFSYAAAKVHRLPLIYKGNDFAETDLA
;
A
#
# COMPACT_ATOMS: atom_id res chain seq x y z
N MET A 1 3.07 10.23 12.87
CA MET A 1 2.18 9.07 12.57
C MET A 1 1.75 9.13 11.11
N SER A 2 1.87 8.04 10.40
CA SER A 2 1.50 7.97 8.98
C SER A 2 0.94 6.60 8.62
N PHE A 3 0.02 6.58 7.68
CA PHE A 3 -0.46 5.36 7.05
C PHE A 3 0.43 5.05 5.84
N VAL A 4 0.81 3.79 5.67
CA VAL A 4 1.71 3.36 4.59
C VAL A 4 0.92 2.54 3.59
N ASP A 5 0.85 3.02 2.35
CA ASP A 5 0.22 2.29 1.25
C ASP A 5 1.11 1.16 0.74
N ALA A 6 0.51 0.14 0.14
CA ALA A 6 1.24 -0.98 -0.45
C ALA A 6 2.27 -0.52 -1.49
N SER A 7 1.98 0.54 -2.24
CA SER A 7 2.90 1.10 -3.25
C SER A 7 4.24 1.53 -2.65
N ALA A 8 4.24 2.07 -1.43
CA ALA A 8 5.47 2.46 -0.74
C ALA A 8 6.29 1.24 -0.32
N ILE A 9 5.64 0.20 0.20
CA ILE A 9 6.30 -1.04 0.60
C ILE A 9 6.95 -1.72 -0.60
N VAL A 10 6.19 -1.85 -1.69
CA VAL A 10 6.68 -2.47 -2.94
C VAL A 10 7.84 -1.67 -3.53
N ALA A 11 7.76 -0.35 -3.53
CA ALA A 11 8.81 0.51 -4.06
C ALA A 11 10.14 0.30 -3.34
N ILE A 12 10.12 0.17 -2.01
CA ILE A 12 11.33 -0.06 -1.23
C ILE A 12 11.88 -1.46 -1.43
N ILE A 13 11.03 -2.48 -1.36
CA ILE A 13 11.48 -3.88 -1.50
C ILE A 13 12.08 -4.12 -2.89
N ASN A 14 11.51 -3.53 -3.95
CA ASN A 14 11.99 -3.67 -5.32
C ASN A 14 12.95 -2.56 -5.77
N GLU A 15 13.32 -1.67 -4.87
CA GLU A 15 14.20 -0.53 -5.18
C GLU A 15 13.75 0.22 -6.44
N GLU A 16 12.45 0.53 -6.53
CA GLU A 16 11.91 1.31 -7.64
C GLU A 16 12.52 2.72 -7.69
N PRO A 17 12.65 3.33 -8.88
CA PRO A 17 13.21 4.69 -8.98
C PRO A 17 12.50 5.66 -8.02
N GLY A 18 13.29 6.34 -7.18
CA GLY A 18 12.77 7.28 -6.18
C GLY A 18 12.42 6.66 -4.83
N PHE A 19 12.74 5.38 -4.60
CA PHE A 19 12.44 4.72 -3.33
C PHE A 19 13.17 5.36 -2.13
N GLU A 20 14.31 6.00 -2.36
CA GLU A 20 15.16 6.56 -1.30
C GLU A 20 14.43 7.64 -0.49
N GLU A 21 13.57 8.44 -1.13
CA GLU A 21 12.77 9.45 -0.43
C GLU A 21 11.75 8.81 0.50
N ILE A 22 11.13 7.73 0.07
CA ILE A 22 10.18 6.97 0.89
C ILE A 22 10.91 6.30 2.05
N GLU A 23 12.03 5.66 1.76
CA GLU A 23 12.88 5.01 2.77
C GLU A 23 13.30 5.99 3.84
N LYS A 24 13.71 7.20 3.46
CA LYS A 24 14.07 8.26 4.39
C LYS A 24 12.92 8.61 5.34
N ARG A 25 11.70 8.69 4.83
CA ARG A 25 10.50 8.94 5.65
C ARG A 25 10.21 7.79 6.61
N LEU A 26 10.42 6.54 6.17
CA LEU A 26 10.17 5.35 6.96
C LEU A 26 11.28 5.07 7.99
N ASN A 27 12.46 5.66 7.81
CA ASN A 27 13.57 5.53 8.75
C ASN A 27 13.51 6.56 9.91
N ASP A 28 12.49 7.39 9.98
CA ASP A 28 12.29 8.31 11.10
C ASP A 28 11.95 7.52 12.37
N THR A 29 12.89 7.44 13.29
CA THR A 29 12.77 6.68 14.54
C THR A 29 11.71 7.22 15.49
N ASN A 30 11.27 8.46 15.30
CA ASN A 30 10.20 9.09 16.09
C ASN A 30 8.82 8.92 15.46
N ALA A 31 8.75 8.43 14.24
CA ALA A 31 7.49 8.21 13.54
C ALA A 31 6.85 6.88 13.95
N ARG A 32 5.52 6.84 13.84
CA ARG A 32 4.74 5.60 13.99
C ARG A 32 4.01 5.35 12.70
N PHE A 33 4.01 4.10 12.26
CA PHE A 33 3.44 3.70 10.99
C PHE A 33 2.27 2.74 11.19
N TYR A 34 1.31 2.86 10.29
CA TYR A 34 0.07 2.07 10.32
C TYR A 34 -0.20 1.51 8.93
N ILE A 35 -0.72 0.30 8.91
CA ILE A 35 -1.17 -0.40 7.70
C ILE A 35 -2.52 -1.06 7.98
N THR A 36 -3.14 -1.62 6.95
CA THR A 36 -4.23 -2.58 7.08
C THR A 36 -3.79 -3.94 6.54
N SER A 37 -4.56 -4.98 6.84
CA SER A 37 -4.34 -6.31 6.23
C SER A 37 -4.50 -6.28 4.70
N LEU A 38 -5.28 -5.35 4.16
CA LEU A 38 -5.38 -5.15 2.71
C LEU A 38 -4.07 -4.63 2.11
N VAL A 39 -3.39 -3.69 2.77
CA VAL A 39 -2.06 -3.22 2.36
C VAL A 39 -1.07 -4.37 2.32
N ARG A 40 -1.05 -5.18 3.37
CA ARG A 40 -0.18 -6.37 3.43
C ARG A 40 -0.48 -7.33 2.28
N PHE A 41 -1.74 -7.63 2.05
CA PHE A 41 -2.17 -8.50 0.95
C PHE A 41 -1.75 -7.95 -0.41
N GLU A 42 -2.01 -6.67 -0.67
CA GLU A 42 -1.65 -6.04 -1.94
C GLU A 42 -0.14 -6.04 -2.18
N ALA A 43 0.65 -5.74 -1.16
CA ALA A 43 2.12 -5.77 -1.27
C ALA A 43 2.62 -7.17 -1.62
N VAL A 44 2.11 -8.21 -0.95
CA VAL A 44 2.47 -9.60 -1.24
C VAL A 44 2.09 -9.97 -2.67
N MET A 45 0.89 -9.61 -3.12
CA MET A 45 0.45 -9.92 -4.48
C MET A 45 1.25 -9.16 -5.53
N ALA A 46 1.58 -7.90 -5.30
CA ALA A 46 2.37 -7.10 -6.24
C ALA A 46 3.79 -7.67 -6.42
N ILE A 47 4.46 -7.99 -5.32
CA ILE A 47 5.81 -8.60 -5.37
C ILE A 47 5.77 -9.97 -6.03
N SER A 48 4.76 -10.78 -5.71
CA SER A 48 4.57 -12.08 -6.35
C SER A 48 4.41 -11.96 -7.86
N ARG A 49 3.59 -11.03 -8.34
CA ARG A 49 3.39 -10.80 -9.78
C ARG A 49 4.67 -10.40 -10.50
N ILE A 50 5.46 -9.52 -9.87
CA ILE A 50 6.74 -9.09 -10.43
C ILE A 50 7.68 -10.28 -10.62
N HIS A 51 7.82 -11.13 -9.62
CA HIS A 51 8.69 -12.31 -9.67
C HIS A 51 8.17 -13.37 -10.65
N ILE A 52 6.87 -13.63 -10.68
CA ILE A 52 6.27 -14.57 -11.62
C ILE A 52 6.48 -14.12 -13.07
N THR A 53 6.27 -12.83 -13.34
CA THR A 53 6.47 -12.24 -14.67
C THR A 53 7.94 -12.31 -15.10
N ALA A 54 8.87 -11.99 -14.20
CA ALA A 54 10.30 -12.01 -14.47
C ALA A 54 10.85 -13.42 -14.73
N ALA A 55 10.25 -14.45 -14.15
CA ALA A 55 10.68 -15.85 -14.32
C ALA A 55 10.49 -16.37 -15.74
N ASN A 56 9.54 -15.80 -16.50
CA ASN A 56 9.27 -16.11 -17.92
C ASN A 56 9.31 -17.60 -18.23
N GLY A 57 8.62 -18.44 -17.44
CA GLY A 57 8.62 -19.89 -17.64
C GLY A 57 7.95 -20.65 -16.50
N LYS A 58 8.35 -21.90 -16.35
CA LYS A 58 7.82 -22.77 -15.31
C LYS A 58 8.36 -22.37 -13.95
N ILE A 59 7.48 -21.91 -13.07
CA ILE A 59 7.79 -21.56 -11.71
C ILE A 59 6.68 -22.05 -10.78
N ASP A 60 7.03 -22.46 -9.59
CA ASP A 60 6.06 -22.79 -8.56
C ASP A 60 5.52 -21.48 -7.94
N ARG A 61 4.34 -21.06 -8.41
CA ARG A 61 3.72 -19.80 -8.00
C ARG A 61 3.37 -19.78 -6.51
N THR A 62 3.02 -20.92 -5.95
CA THR A 62 2.73 -21.03 -4.50
C THR A 62 3.97 -20.72 -3.68
N LYS A 63 5.14 -21.22 -4.10
CA LYS A 63 6.41 -20.91 -3.43
C LYS A 63 6.80 -19.43 -3.58
N VAL A 64 6.54 -18.84 -4.75
CA VAL A 64 6.78 -17.40 -4.96
C VAL A 64 5.94 -16.55 -4.00
N ILE A 65 4.66 -16.89 -3.87
CA ILE A 65 3.76 -16.15 -2.95
C ILE A 65 4.23 -16.32 -1.50
N ALA A 66 4.62 -17.53 -1.10
CA ALA A 66 5.13 -17.79 0.25
C ALA A 66 6.39 -16.98 0.55
N ALA A 67 7.32 -16.90 -0.40
CA ALA A 67 8.54 -16.11 -0.27
C ALA A 67 8.24 -14.60 -0.20
N ALA A 68 7.33 -14.11 -1.06
CA ALA A 68 6.91 -12.71 -1.05
C ALA A 68 6.23 -12.33 0.27
N ARG A 69 5.39 -13.21 0.79
CA ARG A 69 4.74 -13.03 2.11
C ARG A 69 5.78 -12.85 3.21
N GLU A 70 6.81 -13.68 3.22
CA GLU A 70 7.88 -13.64 4.21
C GLU A 70 8.64 -12.32 4.14
N VAL A 71 9.01 -11.87 2.94
CA VAL A 71 9.71 -10.60 2.73
C VAL A 71 8.86 -9.41 3.19
N VAL A 72 7.59 -9.38 2.85
CA VAL A 72 6.67 -8.31 3.28
C VAL A 72 6.47 -8.33 4.78
N ASP A 73 6.30 -9.49 5.39
CA ASP A 73 6.14 -9.62 6.84
C ASP A 73 7.38 -9.14 7.60
N ASP A 74 8.57 -9.49 7.13
CA ASP A 74 9.84 -9.02 7.70
C ASP A 74 9.95 -7.49 7.61
N PHE A 75 9.54 -6.92 6.48
CA PHE A 75 9.53 -5.47 6.29
C PHE A 75 8.59 -4.78 7.27
N ILE A 76 7.36 -5.27 7.40
CA ILE A 76 6.34 -4.73 8.31
C ILE A 76 6.82 -4.82 9.76
N GLN A 77 7.43 -5.94 10.13
CA GLN A 77 7.97 -6.14 11.47
C GLN A 77 9.12 -5.17 11.76
N ALA A 78 10.06 -5.01 10.81
CA ALA A 78 11.18 -4.09 10.95
C ALA A 78 10.71 -2.63 11.08
N LEU A 79 9.63 -2.29 10.37
CA LEU A 79 9.01 -0.97 10.44
C LEU A 79 8.24 -0.75 11.75
N GLU A 80 7.94 -1.81 12.48
CA GLU A 80 7.08 -1.80 13.66
C GLU A 80 5.69 -1.21 13.35
N ALA A 81 5.19 -1.42 12.13
CA ALA A 81 3.90 -0.91 11.72
C ALA A 81 2.76 -1.59 12.47
N LYS A 82 1.81 -0.80 12.94
CA LYS A 82 0.60 -1.30 13.59
C LYS A 82 -0.51 -1.51 12.56
N GLU A 83 -1.19 -2.64 12.69
CA GLU A 83 -2.33 -2.95 11.83
C GLU A 83 -3.60 -2.28 12.35
N ILE A 84 -4.27 -1.54 11.47
CA ILE A 84 -5.60 -0.97 11.69
C ILE A 84 -6.62 -1.95 11.13
N ALA A 85 -7.64 -2.29 11.92
CA ALA A 85 -8.73 -3.14 11.44
C ALA A 85 -9.56 -2.42 10.38
N VAL A 86 -9.91 -3.14 9.32
CA VAL A 86 -10.82 -2.64 8.28
C VAL A 86 -12.25 -2.86 8.78
N ASP A 87 -12.80 -1.84 9.39
CA ASP A 87 -14.14 -1.86 9.97
C ASP A 87 -15.19 -1.19 9.07
N ALA A 88 -16.42 -1.07 9.56
CA ALA A 88 -17.51 -0.45 8.83
C ALA A 88 -17.24 1.04 8.50
N ALA A 89 -16.57 1.77 9.39
CA ALA A 89 -16.24 3.18 9.17
C ALA A 89 -15.29 3.33 7.99
N ILE A 90 -14.25 2.50 7.91
CA ILE A 90 -13.32 2.47 6.78
C ILE A 90 -14.05 2.02 5.50
N GLY A 91 -14.89 0.99 5.58
CA GLY A 91 -15.67 0.52 4.43
C GLY A 91 -16.56 1.60 3.84
N ASN A 92 -17.28 2.32 4.67
CA ASN A 92 -18.14 3.44 4.24
C ASN A 92 -17.31 4.58 3.65
N ARG A 93 -16.19 4.93 4.27
CA ARG A 93 -15.31 5.98 3.75
C ARG A 93 -14.66 5.58 2.42
N ALA A 94 -14.37 4.29 2.23
CA ALA A 94 -13.84 3.78 0.96
C ALA A 94 -14.88 3.91 -0.16
N LEU A 95 -16.15 3.63 0.11
CA LEU A 95 -17.23 3.86 -0.86
C LEU A 95 -17.37 5.34 -1.21
N ASP A 96 -17.27 6.23 -0.25
CA ASP A 96 -17.27 7.67 -0.49
C ASP A 96 -16.07 8.08 -1.36
N ALA A 97 -14.89 7.53 -1.09
CA ALA A 97 -13.69 7.77 -1.89
C ALA A 97 -13.86 7.28 -3.34
N ALA A 98 -14.48 6.12 -3.54
CA ALA A 98 -14.78 5.59 -4.87
C ALA A 98 -15.72 6.51 -5.65
N ALA A 99 -16.73 7.08 -4.99
CA ALA A 99 -17.65 8.05 -5.61
C ALA A 99 -16.96 9.37 -5.94
N GLU A 100 -16.00 9.80 -5.12
CA GLU A 100 -15.31 11.09 -5.22
C GLU A 100 -14.10 11.04 -6.15
N TYR A 101 -13.25 10.01 -6.06
CA TYR A 101 -11.96 9.90 -6.75
C TYR A 101 -11.79 8.62 -7.55
N GLY A 102 -12.77 7.74 -7.56
CA GLY A 102 -12.61 6.39 -8.07
C GLY A 102 -12.55 6.31 -9.59
N LYS A 103 -11.90 5.25 -10.06
CA LYS A 103 -11.87 4.89 -11.47
C LYS A 103 -13.28 4.64 -12.01
N VAL A 104 -14.13 4.00 -11.22
CA VAL A 104 -15.54 3.73 -11.59
C VAL A 104 -16.32 5.03 -11.77
N ALA A 105 -16.00 6.08 -11.03
CA ALA A 105 -16.61 7.40 -11.17
C ALA A 105 -16.01 8.24 -12.30
N GLY A 106 -14.97 7.76 -12.98
CA GLY A 106 -14.30 8.48 -14.06
C GLY A 106 -13.39 9.63 -13.60
N HIS A 107 -13.02 9.67 -12.33
CA HIS A 107 -12.15 10.72 -11.81
C HIS A 107 -10.70 10.56 -12.28
N PRO A 108 -9.94 11.67 -12.54
CA PRO A 108 -8.54 11.59 -12.95
C PRO A 108 -7.62 10.82 -12.01
N ALA A 109 -7.88 10.83 -10.70
CA ALA A 109 -7.14 10.02 -9.73
C ALA A 109 -7.30 8.52 -9.98
N ALA A 110 -8.44 8.12 -10.55
CA ALA A 110 -8.75 6.74 -10.94
C ALA A 110 -8.43 5.72 -9.83
N LEU A 111 -8.80 6.03 -8.59
CA LEU A 111 -8.54 5.14 -7.46
C LEU A 111 -9.18 3.78 -7.68
N ASN A 112 -8.38 2.72 -7.53
CA ASN A 112 -8.84 1.34 -7.57
C ASN A 112 -9.33 0.88 -6.19
N PHE A 113 -9.70 -0.40 -6.09
CA PHE A 113 -10.19 -1.00 -4.84
C PHE A 113 -9.23 -0.76 -3.66
N GLY A 114 -7.97 -1.13 -3.80
CA GLY A 114 -6.98 -0.98 -2.74
C GLY A 114 -6.70 0.47 -2.38
N ASP A 115 -6.59 1.35 -3.38
CA ASP A 115 -6.39 2.79 -3.19
C ASP A 115 -7.51 3.41 -2.36
N CYS A 116 -8.76 3.04 -2.65
CA CYS A 116 -9.91 3.54 -1.89
C CYS A 116 -9.84 3.15 -0.42
N PHE A 117 -9.38 1.95 -0.10
CA PHE A 117 -9.24 1.50 1.28
C PHE A 117 -8.03 2.13 1.99
N SER A 118 -6.90 2.32 1.32
CA SER A 118 -5.76 3.06 1.87
C SER A 118 -6.14 4.52 2.16
N TYR A 119 -6.79 5.16 1.21
CA TYR A 119 -7.31 6.52 1.39
C TYR A 119 -8.27 6.60 2.59
N ALA A 120 -9.23 5.68 2.65
CA ALA A 120 -10.22 5.64 3.72
C ALA A 120 -9.58 5.42 5.10
N ALA A 121 -8.64 4.50 5.22
CA ALA A 121 -7.95 4.24 6.47
C ALA A 121 -7.18 5.49 6.96
N ALA A 122 -6.47 6.15 6.05
CA ALA A 122 -5.76 7.39 6.37
C ALA A 122 -6.73 8.49 6.82
N LYS A 123 -7.84 8.67 6.13
CA LYS A 123 -8.84 9.72 6.46
C LYS A 123 -9.55 9.45 7.78
N VAL A 124 -10.03 8.23 8.01
CA VAL A 124 -10.75 7.86 9.25
C VAL A 124 -9.85 8.05 10.47
N HIS A 125 -8.59 7.70 10.36
CA HIS A 125 -7.61 7.82 11.45
C HIS A 125 -6.83 9.14 11.45
N ARG A 126 -7.13 10.04 10.51
CA ARG A 126 -6.50 11.36 10.38
C ARG A 126 -4.98 11.28 10.27
N LEU A 127 -4.52 10.35 9.46
CA LEU A 127 -3.10 10.10 9.21
C LEU A 127 -2.67 10.63 7.85
N PRO A 128 -1.47 11.22 7.75
CA PRO A 128 -0.83 11.43 6.46
C PRO A 128 -0.64 10.09 5.75
N LEU A 129 -0.65 10.10 4.41
CA LEU A 129 -0.48 8.91 3.58
C LEU A 129 0.91 8.90 2.95
N ILE A 130 1.65 7.81 3.13
CA ILE A 130 2.91 7.57 2.44
C ILE A 130 2.65 6.61 1.29
N TYR A 131 2.94 7.05 0.07
CA TYR A 131 2.69 6.28 -1.15
C TYR A 131 3.76 6.55 -2.19
N LYS A 132 3.86 5.67 -3.18
CA LYS A 132 4.71 5.83 -4.37
C LYS A 132 3.82 6.01 -5.60
N GLY A 133 4.24 6.87 -6.52
CA GLY A 133 3.51 7.11 -7.77
C GLY A 133 2.51 8.26 -7.67
N ASN A 134 1.52 8.26 -8.57
CA ASN A 134 0.59 9.38 -8.76
C ASN A 134 -0.85 9.07 -8.35
N ASP A 135 -1.11 7.90 -7.77
CA ASP A 135 -2.49 7.45 -7.51
C ASP A 135 -3.26 8.40 -6.59
N PHE A 136 -2.58 9.00 -5.62
CA PHE A 136 -3.21 9.93 -4.68
C PHE A 136 -2.91 11.40 -4.97
N ALA A 137 -2.16 11.70 -6.03
CA ALA A 137 -1.73 13.08 -6.35
C ALA A 137 -2.92 14.01 -6.69
N GLU A 138 -4.01 13.47 -7.21
CA GLU A 138 -5.21 14.21 -7.56
C GLU A 138 -6.28 14.18 -6.44
N THR A 139 -5.89 13.75 -5.25
CA THR A 139 -6.76 13.72 -4.07
C THR A 139 -6.31 14.77 -3.04
N ASP A 140 -7.10 14.93 -1.99
CA ASP A 140 -6.75 15.81 -0.87
C ASP A 140 -5.68 15.23 0.09
N LEU A 141 -5.14 14.05 -0.23
CA LEU A 141 -3.99 13.43 0.46
C LEU A 141 -2.70 13.47 -0.37
N ALA A 142 -2.65 14.29 -1.41
CA ALA A 142 -1.49 14.45 -2.28
C ALA A 142 -0.20 14.85 -1.51
#